data_df4bc3b4629071a17991e7a19846fb4b
#
_entry.id   df4bc3b4629071a17991e7a19846fb4b
#
_cell.length_a   1.000
_cell.length_b   1.000
_cell.length_c   1.000
_cell.angle_alpha   90.00
_cell.angle_beta   90.00
_cell.angle_gamma   90.00
#
_symmetry.space_group_name_H-M   'P 1'
#
loop_
_entity.id
_entity.type
_entity.pdbx_description
1 polymer ?
#
loop_
_entity_poly.entity_id
_entity_poly.type
_entity_poly.pdbx_seq_one_letter_code
_entity_poly.pdbx_strand_id
1 'polypeptide(L)'
;MTIAHYHLPGLFEFYELYCRFLPLYRNHPEYFYDWCDIGSIYGAPADCLWGGGRVGSGEASARDVLALMRDYGISPRLTFSNSLLRAEHLRDARCNALCRMLNDGGNGGVILHSDLLLRYLQKTYPNLYFVSSTTKVLTSFPDLQAELERAEFRYVVPDFRLNHALEKLNALPQGQKDKVEFLCNECCYFGCRDRRACYEAVSRKNLGEDGDEHRCHAPDAAGGYRFSKAMENPGFIGVADIQRTYLPMGFENFKIEGRELGSALVLEFLLYYLTKPECQLKVREEIYLDNMLDLF
;
A
#
# COMPACT_ATOMS: atom_id res chain seq x y z
N MET A 1 6.82 3.84 -23.79
CA MET A 1 7.24 2.77 -22.87
C MET A 1 6.22 2.71 -21.76
N THR A 2 5.67 1.55 -21.46
CA THR A 2 4.71 1.39 -20.36
C THR A 2 5.42 1.51 -19.02
N ILE A 3 4.89 2.31 -18.09
CA ILE A 3 5.51 2.61 -16.81
C ILE A 3 4.82 1.80 -15.71
N ALA A 4 5.62 1.14 -14.85
CA ALA A 4 5.13 0.53 -13.63
C ALA A 4 5.03 1.58 -12.52
N HIS A 5 3.81 1.85 -12.05
CA HIS A 5 3.56 2.74 -10.92
C HIS A 5 3.56 1.95 -9.62
N TYR A 6 4.58 2.16 -8.79
CA TYR A 6 4.65 1.53 -7.48
C TYR A 6 3.91 2.33 -6.42
N HIS A 7 3.14 1.64 -5.59
CA HIS A 7 2.42 2.18 -4.45
C HIS A 7 3.10 1.69 -3.18
N LEU A 8 3.82 2.59 -2.50
CA LEU A 8 4.77 2.26 -1.44
C LEU A 8 4.15 2.41 -0.04
N PRO A 9 4.56 1.57 0.95
CA PRO A 9 4.00 1.60 2.29
C PRO A 9 4.62 2.67 3.19
N GLY A 10 3.92 3.05 4.26
CA GLY A 10 4.51 3.76 5.39
C GLY A 10 4.58 5.27 5.25
N LEU A 11 3.50 5.90 4.75
CA LEU A 11 3.40 7.35 4.57
C LEU A 11 3.80 8.17 5.83
N PHE A 12 3.48 7.67 7.01
CA PHE A 12 3.82 8.29 8.29
C PHE A 12 4.94 7.54 9.00
N GLU A 13 4.93 6.21 8.92
CA GLU A 13 5.85 5.31 9.62
C GLU A 13 7.29 5.44 9.12
N PHE A 14 7.49 5.70 7.82
CA PHE A 14 8.81 5.71 7.20
C PHE A 14 9.17 7.08 6.60
N TYR A 15 8.68 8.15 7.22
CA TYR A 15 8.93 9.53 6.80
C TYR A 15 10.44 9.81 6.63
N GLU A 16 11.26 9.46 7.62
CA GLU A 16 12.71 9.67 7.58
C GLU A 16 13.39 8.90 6.44
N LEU A 17 12.95 7.66 6.19
CA LEU A 17 13.44 6.90 5.03
C LEU A 17 13.12 7.64 3.72
N TYR A 18 11.90 8.14 3.57
CA TYR A 18 11.51 8.85 2.36
C TYR A 18 12.19 10.21 2.21
N CYS A 19 12.51 10.90 3.31
CA CYS A 19 13.33 12.13 3.28
C CYS A 19 14.73 11.88 2.69
N ARG A 20 15.27 10.68 2.79
CA ARG A 20 16.57 10.28 2.20
C ARG A 20 16.41 9.66 0.81
N PHE A 21 15.45 8.76 0.66
CA PHE A 21 15.28 8.00 -0.59
C PHE A 21 14.79 8.88 -1.76
N LEU A 22 13.82 9.78 -1.53
CA LEU A 22 13.21 10.56 -2.62
C LEU A 22 14.19 11.57 -3.27
N PRO A 23 15.06 12.29 -2.53
CA PRO A 23 16.13 13.08 -3.15
C PRO A 23 17.05 12.24 -4.02
N LEU A 24 17.47 11.06 -3.54
CA LEU A 24 18.33 10.16 -4.30
C LEU A 24 17.63 9.67 -5.57
N TYR A 25 16.36 9.25 -5.45
CA TYR A 25 15.54 8.82 -6.59
C TYR A 25 15.40 9.91 -7.66
N ARG A 26 15.22 11.17 -7.25
CA ARG A 26 15.09 12.31 -8.18
C ARG A 26 16.42 12.71 -8.83
N ASN A 27 17.51 12.74 -8.04
CA ASN A 27 18.79 13.32 -8.47
C ASN A 27 19.69 12.31 -9.20
N HIS A 28 19.44 11.02 -9.03
CA HIS A 28 20.22 9.92 -9.60
C HIS A 28 19.34 8.92 -10.37
N PRO A 29 18.61 9.37 -11.42
CA PRO A 29 17.72 8.48 -12.18
C PRO A 29 18.49 7.32 -12.84
N GLU A 30 19.81 7.44 -13.04
CA GLU A 30 20.68 6.38 -13.57
C GLU A 30 20.77 5.16 -12.67
N TYR A 31 20.45 5.27 -11.37
CA TYR A 31 20.47 4.14 -10.43
C TYR A 31 19.19 3.29 -10.50
N PHE A 32 18.12 3.84 -11.03
CA PHE A 32 16.78 3.26 -11.01
C PHE A 32 16.36 2.77 -12.40
N TYR A 33 15.39 1.87 -12.43
CA TYR A 33 14.81 1.45 -13.68
C TYR A 33 14.03 2.60 -14.34
N ASP A 34 14.24 2.82 -15.63
CA ASP A 34 13.58 3.87 -16.44
C ASP A 34 12.11 3.58 -16.77
N TRP A 35 11.66 2.34 -16.51
CA TRP A 35 10.27 1.89 -16.66
C TRP A 35 9.49 1.87 -15.33
N CYS A 36 10.05 2.42 -14.25
CA CYS A 36 9.43 2.50 -12.93
C CYS A 36 9.11 3.95 -12.54
N ASP A 37 8.02 4.13 -11.78
CA ASP A 37 7.68 5.38 -11.13
C ASP A 37 7.03 5.12 -9.77
N ILE A 38 7.05 6.14 -8.89
CA ILE A 38 6.37 6.10 -7.59
C ILE A 38 5.01 6.77 -7.73
N GLY A 39 3.97 5.96 -7.93
CA GLY A 39 2.60 6.44 -8.10
C GLY A 39 1.97 7.00 -6.84
N SER A 40 2.29 6.43 -5.67
CA SER A 40 1.80 6.91 -4.37
C SER A 40 2.60 6.35 -3.20
N ILE A 41 2.51 7.03 -2.04
CA ILE A 41 2.90 6.47 -0.75
C ILE A 41 1.67 6.43 0.14
N TYR A 42 1.42 5.28 0.80
CA TYR A 42 0.20 5.05 1.57
C TYR A 42 0.49 4.72 3.04
N GLY A 43 -0.39 5.16 3.92
CA GLY A 43 -0.31 4.93 5.36
C GLY A 43 -1.39 5.67 6.12
N ALA A 44 -1.44 5.50 7.42
CA ALA A 44 -2.24 6.30 8.33
C ALA A 44 -1.56 6.31 9.69
N PRO A 45 -1.68 7.37 10.50
CA PRO A 45 -1.26 7.35 11.88
C PRO A 45 -1.90 6.20 12.66
N ALA A 46 -1.15 5.63 13.62
CA ALA A 46 -1.57 4.44 14.38
C ALA A 46 -2.85 4.63 15.20
N ASP A 47 -3.14 5.87 15.58
CA ASP A 47 -4.29 6.27 16.39
C ASP A 47 -5.53 6.68 15.58
N CYS A 48 -5.57 6.39 14.28
CA CYS A 48 -6.73 6.66 13.45
C CYS A 48 -7.82 5.60 13.62
N LEU A 49 -9.00 6.02 14.11
CA LEU A 49 -10.16 5.17 14.31
C LEU A 49 -10.59 4.42 13.03
N TRP A 50 -10.43 5.05 11.86
CA TRP A 50 -10.80 4.47 10.58
C TRP A 50 -9.75 3.51 10.01
N GLY A 51 -8.61 3.36 10.69
CA GLY A 51 -7.61 2.36 10.35
C GLY A 51 -8.14 0.93 10.52
N GLY A 52 -7.74 0.00 9.68
CA GLY A 52 -8.18 -1.41 9.75
C GLY A 52 -7.11 -2.37 9.25
N GLY A 53 -5.94 -1.85 8.92
CA GLY A 53 -4.76 -2.61 8.53
C GLY A 53 -3.67 -2.57 9.60
N ARG A 54 -2.65 -3.36 9.40
CA ARG A 54 -1.43 -3.32 10.22
C ARG A 54 -0.78 -1.95 10.10
N VAL A 55 -0.32 -1.38 11.19
CA VAL A 55 0.25 -0.04 11.28
C VAL A 55 1.46 -0.07 12.20
N GLY A 56 2.59 0.46 11.73
CA GLY A 56 3.74 0.79 12.56
C GLY A 56 3.55 2.15 13.27
N SER A 57 4.39 2.43 14.25
CA SER A 57 4.46 3.74 14.92
C SER A 57 5.28 4.72 14.06
N GLY A 58 4.79 5.95 13.90
CA GLY A 58 5.50 7.06 13.26
C GLY A 58 5.15 8.36 13.97
N GLU A 59 6.15 9.21 14.18
CA GLU A 59 6.02 10.49 14.90
C GLU A 59 5.88 11.71 13.97
N ALA A 60 6.04 11.51 12.67
CA ALA A 60 6.01 12.59 11.69
C ALA A 60 4.66 13.31 11.65
N SER A 61 4.71 14.64 11.61
CA SER A 61 3.50 15.45 11.51
C SER A 61 2.85 15.29 10.13
N ALA A 62 1.51 15.31 10.09
CA ALA A 62 0.79 15.23 8.82
C ALA A 62 1.17 16.38 7.86
N ARG A 63 1.51 17.54 8.40
CA ARG A 63 1.95 18.70 7.59
C ARG A 63 3.25 18.41 6.86
N ASP A 64 4.25 17.89 7.58
CA ASP A 64 5.58 17.62 7.01
C ASP A 64 5.51 16.46 6.00
N VAL A 65 4.78 15.41 6.33
CA VAL A 65 4.52 14.28 5.42
C VAL A 65 3.87 14.75 4.11
N LEU A 66 2.82 15.57 4.19
CA LEU A 66 2.13 16.06 3.00
C LEU A 66 2.95 17.11 2.23
N ALA A 67 3.80 17.88 2.91
CA ALA A 67 4.75 18.77 2.26
C ALA A 67 5.76 17.96 1.43
N LEU A 68 6.36 16.94 2.01
CA LEU A 68 7.27 16.03 1.29
C LEU A 68 6.60 15.43 0.05
N MET A 69 5.38 14.90 0.17
CA MET A 69 4.65 14.32 -0.97
C MET A 69 4.43 15.35 -2.10
N ARG A 70 4.03 16.57 -1.74
CA ARG A 70 3.83 17.65 -2.70
C ARG A 70 5.13 18.05 -3.40
N ASP A 71 6.23 18.14 -2.67
CA ASP A 71 7.55 18.55 -3.20
C ASP A 71 8.09 17.56 -4.22
N TYR A 72 7.68 16.28 -4.09
CA TYR A 72 8.05 15.22 -5.03
C TYR A 72 6.93 14.87 -6.04
N GLY A 73 5.77 15.51 -5.98
CA GLY A 73 4.63 15.23 -6.86
C GLY A 73 4.00 13.86 -6.65
N ILE A 74 4.24 13.22 -5.50
CA ILE A 74 3.76 11.88 -5.17
C ILE A 74 2.39 11.97 -4.49
N SER A 75 1.46 11.11 -4.88
CA SER A 75 0.12 11.06 -4.30
C SER A 75 0.15 10.42 -2.89
N PRO A 76 -0.23 11.16 -1.82
CA PRO A 76 -0.44 10.56 -0.51
C PRO A 76 -1.76 9.80 -0.45
N ARG A 77 -1.78 8.62 0.19
CA ARG A 77 -3.00 7.84 0.39
C ARG A 77 -3.19 7.46 1.86
N LEU A 78 -4.34 7.81 2.45
CA LEU A 78 -4.72 7.35 3.77
C LEU A 78 -5.26 5.91 3.74
N THR A 79 -4.85 5.08 4.68
CA THR A 79 -5.38 3.71 4.83
C THR A 79 -6.49 3.68 5.88
N PHE A 80 -7.71 3.94 5.46
CA PHE A 80 -8.91 3.96 6.30
C PHE A 80 -9.77 2.72 6.01
N SER A 81 -9.15 1.56 6.22
CA SER A 81 -9.69 0.25 5.82
C SER A 81 -10.40 -0.51 6.94
N ASN A 82 -10.85 0.19 8.00
CA ASN A 82 -11.66 -0.43 9.05
C ASN A 82 -12.98 -0.97 8.47
N SER A 83 -13.24 -2.26 8.68
CA SER A 83 -14.40 -2.96 8.12
C SER A 83 -15.66 -2.84 8.96
N LEU A 84 -15.55 -2.35 10.22
CA LEU A 84 -16.60 -2.40 11.23
C LEU A 84 -17.14 -1.00 11.59
N LEU A 85 -16.89 0.00 10.76
CA LEU A 85 -17.33 1.37 10.99
C LEU A 85 -18.87 1.48 11.05
N ARG A 86 -19.35 2.25 12.04
CA ARG A 86 -20.74 2.66 12.21
C ARG A 86 -20.88 4.18 12.04
N ALA A 87 -22.11 4.69 11.98
CA ALA A 87 -22.39 6.10 11.69
C ALA A 87 -21.75 7.07 12.71
N GLU A 88 -21.69 6.70 13.99
CA GLU A 88 -21.05 7.48 15.04
C GLU A 88 -19.55 7.68 14.80
N HIS A 89 -18.86 6.69 14.22
CA HIS A 89 -17.42 6.74 13.93
C HIS A 89 -17.07 7.75 12.85
N LEU A 90 -18.01 8.12 11.97
CA LEU A 90 -17.75 9.11 10.91
C LEU A 90 -17.44 10.51 11.43
N ARG A 91 -17.75 10.79 12.72
CA ARG A 91 -17.50 12.08 13.37
C ARG A 91 -16.09 12.21 13.96
N ASP A 92 -15.22 11.19 13.81
CA ASP A 92 -13.88 11.26 14.34
C ASP A 92 -13.12 12.49 13.81
N ALA A 93 -12.71 13.35 14.74
CA ALA A 93 -12.14 14.66 14.39
C ALA A 93 -10.78 14.54 13.70
N ARG A 94 -9.94 13.57 14.14
CA ARG A 94 -8.60 13.36 13.61
C ARG A 94 -8.63 12.81 12.20
N CYS A 95 -9.41 11.77 11.96
CA CYS A 95 -9.57 11.20 10.62
C CYS A 95 -10.14 12.21 9.63
N ASN A 96 -11.12 13.01 10.06
CA ASN A 96 -11.68 14.10 9.25
C ASN A 96 -10.65 15.21 8.96
N ALA A 97 -9.80 15.58 9.94
CA ALA A 97 -8.76 16.58 9.73
C ALA A 97 -7.75 16.12 8.66
N LEU A 98 -7.32 14.86 8.69
CA LEU A 98 -6.43 14.28 7.68
C LEU A 98 -7.09 14.27 6.29
N CYS A 99 -8.36 13.85 6.19
CA CYS A 99 -9.09 13.89 4.93
C CYS A 99 -9.19 15.30 4.34
N ARG A 100 -9.43 16.30 5.20
CA ARG A 100 -9.49 17.70 4.77
C ARG A 100 -8.15 18.15 4.19
N MET A 101 -7.03 17.87 4.87
CA MET A 101 -5.70 18.22 4.39
C MET A 101 -5.41 17.58 3.02
N LEU A 102 -5.77 16.32 2.81
CA LEU A 102 -5.58 15.64 1.52
C LEU A 102 -6.51 16.21 0.44
N ASN A 103 -7.78 16.48 0.78
CA ASN A 103 -8.76 17.07 -0.12
C ASN A 103 -8.32 18.44 -0.63
N ASP A 104 -7.77 19.26 0.26
CA ASP A 104 -7.29 20.61 -0.06
C ASP A 104 -6.00 20.57 -0.90
N GLY A 105 -5.22 19.51 -0.75
CA GLY A 105 -4.02 19.25 -1.56
C GLY A 105 -4.30 18.78 -3.01
N GLY A 106 -5.50 18.32 -3.31
CA GLY A 106 -5.99 18.04 -4.68
C GLY A 106 -5.46 16.76 -5.34
N ASN A 107 -4.53 16.01 -4.72
CA ASN A 107 -3.96 14.76 -5.25
C ASN A 107 -3.96 13.63 -4.22
N GLY A 108 -4.86 13.68 -3.25
CA GLY A 108 -4.93 12.70 -2.18
C GLY A 108 -5.88 11.55 -2.47
N GLY A 109 -5.53 10.36 -1.96
CA GLY A 109 -6.38 9.17 -2.05
C GLY A 109 -6.71 8.58 -0.69
N VAL A 110 -7.76 7.75 -0.65
CA VAL A 110 -8.13 6.97 0.55
C VAL A 110 -8.37 5.52 0.17
N ILE A 111 -7.67 4.61 0.86
CA ILE A 111 -7.84 3.16 0.71
C ILE A 111 -8.93 2.72 1.70
N LEU A 112 -10.03 2.17 1.19
CA LEU A 112 -11.27 1.93 1.93
C LEU A 112 -11.71 0.47 1.92
N HIS A 113 -12.34 0.06 3.03
CA HIS A 113 -13.16 -1.16 3.10
C HIS A 113 -14.65 -0.84 3.13
N SER A 114 -15.04 0.10 4.00
CA SER A 114 -16.43 0.41 4.33
C SER A 114 -17.12 1.27 3.28
N ASP A 115 -18.24 0.79 2.73
CA ASP A 115 -19.10 1.57 1.84
C ASP A 115 -19.81 2.73 2.56
N LEU A 116 -20.02 2.60 3.88
CA LEU A 116 -20.51 3.69 4.68
C LEU A 116 -19.53 4.88 4.68
N LEU A 117 -18.25 4.59 4.90
CA LEU A 117 -17.20 5.60 4.86
C LEU A 117 -17.04 6.16 3.45
N LEU A 118 -17.06 5.33 2.41
CA LEU A 118 -16.98 5.76 1.02
C LEU A 118 -18.03 6.83 0.69
N ARG A 119 -19.30 6.56 0.97
CA ARG A 119 -20.40 7.52 0.74
C ARG A 119 -20.23 8.81 1.52
N TYR A 120 -19.76 8.73 2.76
CA TYR A 120 -19.48 9.89 3.57
C TYR A 120 -18.38 10.77 2.97
N LEU A 121 -17.27 10.16 2.59
CA LEU A 121 -16.10 10.86 2.03
C LEU A 121 -16.40 11.49 0.66
N GLN A 122 -17.10 10.78 -0.23
CA GLN A 122 -17.53 11.34 -1.53
C GLN A 122 -18.33 12.63 -1.38
N LYS A 123 -19.22 12.67 -0.38
CA LYS A 123 -20.05 13.85 -0.12
C LYS A 123 -19.26 14.98 0.55
N THR A 124 -18.32 14.65 1.43
CA THR A 124 -17.67 15.62 2.32
C THR A 124 -16.35 16.14 1.74
N TYR A 125 -15.63 15.31 0.99
CA TYR A 125 -14.29 15.57 0.47
C TYR A 125 -14.19 15.18 -1.02
N PRO A 126 -14.80 15.98 -1.92
CA PRO A 126 -15.02 15.61 -3.33
C PRO A 126 -13.74 15.53 -4.17
N ASN A 127 -12.62 16.09 -3.72
CA ASN A 127 -11.34 16.04 -4.44
C ASN A 127 -10.53 14.76 -4.14
N LEU A 128 -10.98 13.93 -3.20
CA LEU A 128 -10.32 12.67 -2.91
C LEU A 128 -10.69 11.60 -3.93
N TYR A 129 -9.71 10.78 -4.32
CA TYR A 129 -10.00 9.54 -5.03
C TYR A 129 -9.95 8.34 -4.08
N PHE A 130 -10.55 7.23 -4.50
CA PHE A 130 -10.74 6.07 -3.65
C PHE A 130 -10.11 4.81 -4.22
N VAL A 131 -9.57 3.98 -3.31
CA VAL A 131 -8.97 2.69 -3.63
C VAL A 131 -9.69 1.61 -2.82
N SER A 132 -10.16 0.56 -3.48
CA SER A 132 -10.73 -0.60 -2.80
C SER A 132 -9.63 -1.42 -2.12
N SER A 133 -9.79 -1.62 -0.81
CA SER A 133 -8.75 -2.19 0.05
C SER A 133 -8.59 -3.71 -0.14
N THR A 134 -7.36 -4.21 -0.05
CA THR A 134 -7.06 -5.65 0.08
C THR A 134 -7.74 -6.30 1.29
N THR A 135 -8.15 -5.54 2.30
CA THR A 135 -8.88 -6.06 3.48
C THR A 135 -10.26 -6.62 3.12
N LYS A 136 -10.79 -6.29 1.94
CA LYS A 136 -12.02 -6.91 1.41
C LYS A 136 -11.85 -8.38 1.07
N VAL A 137 -10.60 -8.83 0.89
CA VAL A 137 -10.25 -10.24 0.63
C VAL A 137 -11.03 -10.79 -0.57
N LEU A 138 -10.89 -10.12 -1.72
CA LEU A 138 -11.54 -10.49 -3.00
C LEU A 138 -10.83 -11.71 -3.61
N THR A 139 -11.17 -12.91 -3.15
CA THR A 139 -10.50 -14.17 -3.53
C THR A 139 -11.08 -14.85 -4.76
N SER A 140 -12.26 -14.45 -5.18
CA SER A 140 -12.88 -14.97 -6.41
C SER A 140 -12.77 -13.96 -7.55
N PHE A 141 -12.61 -14.46 -8.78
CA PHE A 141 -12.55 -13.57 -9.94
C PHE A 141 -13.87 -12.82 -10.21
N PRO A 142 -15.07 -13.42 -10.02
CA PRO A 142 -16.32 -12.68 -10.08
C PRO A 142 -16.43 -11.52 -9.09
N ASP A 143 -15.97 -11.71 -7.84
CA ASP A 143 -15.98 -10.63 -6.83
C ASP A 143 -15.03 -9.49 -7.24
N LEU A 144 -13.85 -9.84 -7.78
CA LEU A 144 -12.91 -8.86 -8.32
C LEU A 144 -13.53 -8.07 -9.48
N GLN A 145 -14.18 -8.75 -10.42
CA GLN A 145 -14.82 -8.07 -11.57
C GLN A 145 -15.94 -7.14 -11.11
N ALA A 146 -16.80 -7.57 -10.19
CA ALA A 146 -17.84 -6.73 -9.62
C ALA A 146 -17.27 -5.47 -8.95
N GLU A 147 -16.15 -5.59 -8.26
CA GLU A 147 -15.50 -4.44 -7.64
C GLU A 147 -14.81 -3.51 -8.67
N LEU A 148 -14.25 -4.05 -9.75
CA LEU A 148 -13.66 -3.28 -10.85
C LEU A 148 -14.70 -2.49 -11.65
N GLU A 149 -15.96 -2.95 -11.71
CA GLU A 149 -17.07 -2.25 -12.35
C GLU A 149 -17.53 -1.01 -11.58
N ARG A 150 -17.22 -0.93 -10.29
CA ARG A 150 -17.61 0.21 -9.46
C ARG A 150 -16.86 1.48 -9.88
N ALA A 151 -17.61 2.47 -10.36
CA ALA A 151 -17.04 3.74 -10.84
C ALA A 151 -16.39 4.58 -9.74
N GLU A 152 -16.73 4.34 -8.48
CA GLU A 152 -16.24 5.08 -7.32
C GLU A 152 -14.76 4.82 -7.06
N PHE A 153 -14.23 3.66 -7.47
CA PHE A 153 -12.85 3.29 -7.23
C PHE A 153 -11.95 3.60 -8.44
N ARG A 154 -10.90 4.37 -8.18
CA ARG A 154 -9.81 4.58 -9.12
C ARG A 154 -8.94 3.34 -9.24
N TYR A 155 -8.70 2.64 -8.10
CA TYR A 155 -7.94 1.40 -8.04
C TYR A 155 -8.65 0.37 -7.16
N VAL A 156 -8.41 -0.91 -7.47
CA VAL A 156 -8.93 -2.06 -6.72
C VAL A 156 -7.75 -2.99 -6.44
N VAL A 157 -7.55 -3.32 -5.16
CA VAL A 157 -6.50 -4.27 -4.75
C VAL A 157 -7.10 -5.66 -4.63
N PRO A 158 -6.85 -6.57 -5.59
CA PRO A 158 -7.28 -7.95 -5.50
C PRO A 158 -6.61 -8.67 -4.33
N ASP A 159 -7.15 -9.81 -3.92
CA ASP A 159 -6.41 -10.71 -3.06
C ASP A 159 -5.20 -11.29 -3.82
N PHE A 160 -4.04 -11.33 -3.18
CA PHE A 160 -2.77 -11.78 -3.78
C PHE A 160 -2.82 -13.20 -4.39
N ARG A 161 -3.78 -14.03 -3.96
CA ARG A 161 -4.02 -15.35 -4.55
C ARG A 161 -4.51 -15.31 -5.99
N LEU A 162 -5.01 -14.18 -6.45
CA LEU A 162 -5.42 -13.96 -7.84
C LEU A 162 -4.28 -13.43 -8.72
N ASN A 163 -3.13 -13.10 -8.14
CA ASN A 163 -2.03 -12.47 -8.89
C ASN A 163 -1.65 -13.25 -10.14
N HIS A 164 -1.57 -14.57 -10.09
CA HIS A 164 -1.18 -15.41 -11.22
C HIS A 164 -2.36 -16.04 -11.99
N ALA A 165 -3.57 -15.52 -11.84
CA ALA A 165 -4.71 -15.91 -12.68
C ALA A 165 -4.62 -15.29 -14.09
N LEU A 166 -3.45 -15.42 -14.75
CA LEU A 166 -3.04 -14.65 -15.92
C LEU A 166 -4.03 -14.72 -17.09
N GLU A 167 -4.59 -15.88 -17.38
CA GLU A 167 -5.58 -16.04 -18.44
C GLU A 167 -6.82 -15.16 -18.20
N LYS A 168 -7.36 -15.20 -16.98
CA LYS A 168 -8.53 -14.40 -16.60
C LYS A 168 -8.21 -12.91 -16.54
N LEU A 169 -7.04 -12.56 -16.01
CA LEU A 169 -6.56 -11.18 -15.92
C LEU A 169 -6.35 -10.60 -17.33
N ASN A 170 -5.78 -11.36 -18.25
CA ASN A 170 -5.54 -10.90 -19.61
C ASN A 170 -6.86 -10.64 -20.38
N ALA A 171 -7.92 -11.36 -20.05
CA ALA A 171 -9.25 -11.18 -20.64
C ALA A 171 -10.00 -9.92 -20.17
N LEU A 172 -9.52 -9.23 -19.13
CA LEU A 172 -10.11 -7.98 -18.65
C LEU A 172 -10.01 -6.88 -19.73
N PRO A 173 -11.03 -6.05 -19.92
CA PRO A 173 -10.94 -4.85 -20.76
C PRO A 173 -9.92 -3.86 -20.16
N GLN A 174 -9.26 -3.06 -21.00
CA GLN A 174 -8.18 -2.15 -20.56
C GLN A 174 -8.60 -1.23 -19.42
N GLY A 175 -9.80 -0.64 -19.48
CA GLY A 175 -10.28 0.22 -18.39
C GLY A 175 -10.46 -0.48 -17.04
N GLN A 176 -10.57 -1.81 -17.01
CA GLN A 176 -10.52 -2.59 -15.76
C GLN A 176 -9.07 -2.91 -15.38
N LYS A 177 -8.19 -3.22 -16.34
CA LYS A 177 -6.76 -3.43 -16.09
C LYS A 177 -6.10 -2.21 -15.46
N ASP A 178 -6.46 -1.01 -15.92
CA ASP A 178 -5.97 0.27 -15.40
C ASP A 178 -6.29 0.47 -13.90
N LYS A 179 -7.36 -0.19 -13.43
CA LYS A 179 -7.77 -0.13 -12.02
C LYS A 179 -7.11 -1.18 -11.13
N VAL A 180 -6.58 -2.27 -11.68
CA VAL A 180 -5.99 -3.34 -10.85
C VAL A 180 -4.68 -2.87 -10.22
N GLU A 181 -4.59 -2.90 -8.89
CA GLU A 181 -3.39 -2.61 -8.11
C GLU A 181 -2.92 -3.88 -7.41
N PHE A 182 -1.95 -4.59 -7.99
CA PHE A 182 -1.46 -5.88 -7.49
C PHE A 182 -0.66 -5.74 -6.21
N LEU A 183 -0.99 -6.53 -5.19
CA LEU A 183 -0.16 -6.67 -4.00
C LEU A 183 0.97 -7.67 -4.27
N CYS A 184 2.21 -7.17 -4.43
CA CYS A 184 3.32 -7.94 -5.00
C CYS A 184 4.02 -8.88 -4.01
N ASN A 185 4.18 -8.46 -2.74
CA ASN A 185 5.04 -9.10 -1.76
C ASN A 185 4.29 -9.52 -0.47
N GLU A 186 3.04 -9.94 -0.57
CA GLU A 186 2.29 -10.42 0.59
C GLU A 186 2.96 -11.66 1.21
N CYS A 187 3.12 -11.63 2.54
CA CYS A 187 3.72 -12.74 3.29
C CYS A 187 2.68 -13.64 3.97
N CYS A 188 1.40 -13.30 3.87
CA CYS A 188 0.33 -14.12 4.42
C CYS A 188 0.35 -15.50 3.79
N TYR A 189 0.14 -16.55 4.61
CA TYR A 189 0.09 -17.92 4.10
C TYR A 189 -0.92 -18.05 2.95
N PHE A 190 -0.50 -18.59 1.81
CA PHE A 190 -1.31 -18.65 0.60
C PHE A 190 -2.62 -19.42 0.80
N GLY A 191 -2.60 -20.47 1.62
CA GLY A 191 -3.77 -21.27 2.00
C GLY A 191 -4.62 -20.69 3.14
N CYS A 192 -4.32 -19.47 3.64
CA CYS A 192 -5.03 -18.86 4.77
C CYS A 192 -6.51 -18.62 4.44
N ARG A 193 -7.40 -19.15 5.29
CA ARG A 193 -8.86 -18.93 5.20
C ARG A 193 -9.37 -17.85 6.16
N ASP A 194 -8.52 -17.41 7.09
CA ASP A 194 -8.89 -16.54 8.21
C ASP A 194 -8.50 -15.06 7.99
N ARG A 195 -8.01 -14.72 6.79
CA ARG A 195 -7.52 -13.37 6.49
C ARG A 195 -8.56 -12.28 6.77
N ARG A 196 -9.83 -12.54 6.46
CA ARG A 196 -10.93 -11.60 6.77
C ARG A 196 -11.10 -11.42 8.27
N ALA A 197 -11.14 -12.52 9.04
CA ALA A 197 -11.24 -12.47 10.50
C ALA A 197 -10.04 -11.74 11.13
N CYS A 198 -8.83 -11.92 10.58
CA CYS A 198 -7.65 -11.16 11.01
C CYS A 198 -7.86 -9.64 10.85
N TYR A 199 -8.35 -9.17 9.70
CA TYR A 199 -8.62 -7.74 9.50
C TYR A 199 -9.78 -7.20 10.34
N GLU A 200 -10.79 -8.03 10.62
CA GLU A 200 -11.88 -7.67 11.54
C GLU A 200 -11.38 -7.52 12.98
N ALA A 201 -10.48 -8.39 13.44
CA ALA A 201 -9.86 -8.27 14.75
C ALA A 201 -9.05 -6.97 14.88
N VAL A 202 -8.25 -6.60 13.86
CA VAL A 202 -7.55 -5.32 13.81
C VAL A 202 -8.55 -4.16 13.82
N SER A 203 -9.65 -4.26 13.09
CA SER A 203 -10.69 -3.24 13.05
C SER A 203 -11.34 -3.02 14.41
N ARG A 204 -11.67 -4.11 15.16
CA ARG A 204 -12.21 -4.01 16.54
C ARG A 204 -11.21 -3.34 17.47
N LYS A 205 -9.94 -3.75 17.43
CA LYS A 205 -8.89 -3.14 18.25
C LYS A 205 -8.79 -1.63 18.02
N ASN A 206 -8.86 -1.17 16.76
CA ASN A 206 -8.82 0.25 16.43
C ASN A 206 -10.07 1.02 16.89
N LEU A 207 -11.21 0.34 17.06
CA LEU A 207 -12.43 0.92 17.64
C LEU A 207 -12.44 0.92 19.18
N GLY A 208 -11.39 0.34 19.82
CA GLY A 208 -11.36 0.16 21.27
C GLY A 208 -12.39 -0.85 21.77
N GLU A 209 -12.87 -1.74 20.91
CA GLU A 209 -13.83 -2.78 21.26
C GLU A 209 -13.09 -4.00 21.81
N ASP A 210 -13.61 -4.55 22.92
CA ASP A 210 -13.13 -5.81 23.48
C ASP A 210 -13.40 -6.96 22.48
N GLY A 211 -12.46 -7.89 22.39
CA GLY A 211 -12.58 -9.07 21.55
C GLY A 211 -11.37 -9.98 21.69
N ASP A 212 -11.55 -11.23 21.29
CA ASP A 212 -10.43 -12.18 21.28
C ASP A 212 -9.35 -11.73 20.28
N GLU A 213 -8.10 -11.80 20.70
CA GLU A 213 -6.96 -11.59 19.80
C GLU A 213 -6.98 -12.66 18.69
N HIS A 214 -6.93 -12.20 17.44
CA HIS A 214 -6.82 -13.14 16.32
C HIS A 214 -5.46 -13.83 16.36
N ARG A 215 -5.47 -15.15 16.54
CA ARG A 215 -4.28 -15.97 16.47
C ARG A 215 -4.05 -16.47 15.04
N CYS A 216 -2.91 -16.11 14.45
CA CYS A 216 -2.54 -16.60 13.13
C CYS A 216 -2.26 -18.12 13.17
N HIS A 217 -2.92 -18.88 12.30
CA HIS A 217 -2.77 -20.34 12.17
C HIS A 217 -1.82 -20.75 11.03
N ALA A 218 -1.06 -19.79 10.45
CA ALA A 218 -0.07 -20.11 9.44
C ALA A 218 1.00 -21.06 10.02
N PRO A 219 1.47 -22.06 9.26
CA PRO A 219 2.45 -23.05 9.73
C PRO A 219 3.74 -22.42 10.27
N ASP A 220 4.05 -21.21 9.81
CA ASP A 220 5.28 -20.47 10.10
C ASP A 220 5.01 -19.12 10.77
N ALA A 221 3.84 -18.93 11.39
CA ALA A 221 3.44 -17.67 12.03
C ALA A 221 4.48 -17.12 13.02
N ALA A 222 5.18 -18.01 13.74
CA ALA A 222 6.22 -17.62 14.71
C ALA A 222 7.52 -17.11 14.05
N GLY A 223 7.73 -17.36 12.75
CA GLY A 223 8.96 -16.99 12.04
C GLY A 223 9.06 -15.52 11.64
N GLY A 224 8.01 -14.73 11.85
CA GLY A 224 7.93 -13.34 11.44
C GLY A 224 7.96 -13.14 9.91
N TYR A 225 7.97 -11.88 9.49
CA TYR A 225 8.12 -11.52 8.08
C TYR A 225 9.59 -11.55 7.67
N ARG A 226 9.86 -12.13 6.50
CA ARG A 226 11.17 -12.06 5.82
C ARG A 226 10.94 -11.86 4.34
N PHE A 227 11.78 -11.07 3.67
CA PHE A 227 11.63 -10.84 2.23
C PHE A 227 11.82 -12.13 1.42
N SER A 228 12.79 -12.97 1.79
CA SER A 228 12.97 -14.30 1.18
C SER A 228 11.71 -15.16 1.26
N LYS A 229 11.00 -15.13 2.39
CA LYS A 229 9.73 -15.82 2.57
C LYS A 229 8.62 -15.25 1.67
N ALA A 230 8.55 -13.94 1.51
CA ALA A 230 7.61 -13.33 0.56
C ALA A 230 7.88 -13.78 -0.87
N MET A 231 9.16 -13.90 -1.26
CA MET A 231 9.56 -14.38 -2.60
C MET A 231 9.17 -15.85 -2.85
N GLU A 232 9.04 -16.67 -1.81
CA GLU A 232 8.59 -18.05 -1.89
C GLU A 232 7.05 -18.18 -1.95
N ASN A 233 6.31 -17.11 -1.69
CA ASN A 233 4.86 -17.12 -1.72
C ASN A 233 4.35 -17.33 -3.16
N PRO A 234 3.42 -18.28 -3.41
CA PRO A 234 2.87 -18.49 -4.75
C PRO A 234 2.18 -17.28 -5.37
N GLY A 235 1.82 -16.28 -4.57
CA GLY A 235 1.25 -15.01 -5.04
C GLY A 235 2.27 -13.89 -5.26
N PHE A 236 3.58 -14.15 -5.07
CA PHE A 236 4.63 -13.14 -5.24
C PHE A 236 4.74 -12.69 -6.70
N ILE A 237 4.87 -11.39 -6.91
CA ILE A 237 5.15 -10.79 -8.23
C ILE A 237 6.52 -10.13 -8.16
N GLY A 238 7.51 -10.70 -8.86
CA GLY A 238 8.86 -10.17 -8.93
C GLY A 238 9.05 -9.12 -10.03
N VAL A 239 10.18 -8.44 -10.01
CA VAL A 239 10.55 -7.41 -11.01
C VAL A 239 10.49 -7.97 -12.44
N ALA A 240 11.01 -9.19 -12.65
CA ALA A 240 10.99 -9.84 -13.96
C ALA A 240 9.55 -10.15 -14.43
N ASP A 241 8.66 -10.53 -13.51
CA ASP A 241 7.25 -10.79 -13.84
C ASP A 241 6.56 -9.49 -14.26
N ILE A 242 6.78 -8.40 -13.52
CA ILE A 242 6.24 -7.08 -13.85
C ILE A 242 6.65 -6.68 -15.26
N GLN A 243 7.96 -6.69 -15.54
CA GLN A 243 8.49 -6.22 -16.81
C GLN A 243 8.10 -7.12 -18.00
N ARG A 244 8.09 -8.44 -17.82
CA ARG A 244 7.93 -9.41 -18.93
C ARG A 244 6.50 -9.90 -19.10
N THR A 245 5.66 -9.77 -18.09
CA THR A 245 4.30 -10.32 -18.11
C THR A 245 3.24 -9.24 -17.90
N TYR A 246 3.27 -8.53 -16.77
CA TYR A 246 2.17 -7.64 -16.41
C TYR A 246 2.12 -6.36 -17.25
N LEU A 247 3.27 -5.69 -17.48
CA LEU A 247 3.34 -4.51 -18.34
C LEU A 247 2.91 -4.82 -19.78
N PRO A 248 3.39 -5.91 -20.43
CA PRO A 248 2.91 -6.30 -21.76
C PRO A 248 1.42 -6.66 -21.80
N MET A 249 0.84 -7.13 -20.69
CA MET A 249 -0.59 -7.38 -20.58
C MET A 249 -1.41 -6.11 -20.38
N GLY A 250 -0.79 -4.94 -20.17
CA GLY A 250 -1.44 -3.65 -19.96
C GLY A 250 -1.78 -3.33 -18.51
N PHE A 251 -1.10 -3.94 -17.53
CA PHE A 251 -1.21 -3.59 -16.12
C PHE A 251 -0.07 -2.68 -15.69
N GLU A 252 -0.37 -1.63 -14.92
CA GLU A 252 0.61 -0.59 -14.58
C GLU A 252 0.73 -0.34 -13.07
N ASN A 253 -0.14 -0.89 -12.21
CA ASN A 253 -0.17 -0.53 -10.79
C ASN A 253 0.24 -1.69 -9.88
N PHE A 254 1.29 -1.49 -9.07
CA PHE A 254 1.93 -2.49 -8.24
C PHE A 254 2.12 -1.97 -6.81
N LYS A 255 1.51 -2.65 -5.86
CA LYS A 255 1.53 -2.29 -4.45
C LYS A 255 2.58 -3.11 -3.69
N ILE A 256 3.40 -2.43 -2.92
CA ILE A 256 4.38 -3.04 -2.03
C ILE A 256 3.84 -2.99 -0.61
N GLU A 257 3.78 -4.13 0.07
CA GLU A 257 3.46 -4.20 1.49
C GLU A 257 4.70 -3.89 2.34
N GLY A 258 4.50 -3.43 3.59
CA GLY A 258 5.63 -3.21 4.48
C GLY A 258 5.36 -2.33 5.70
N ARG A 259 4.12 -1.87 5.92
CA ARG A 259 3.79 -0.87 6.95
C ARG A 259 4.21 -1.23 8.38
N GLU A 260 4.31 -2.50 8.73
CA GLU A 260 4.65 -2.97 10.09
C GLU A 260 6.07 -3.54 10.18
N LEU A 261 6.84 -3.45 9.09
CA LEU A 261 8.05 -4.24 8.91
C LEU A 261 9.36 -3.50 9.29
N GLY A 262 9.27 -2.20 9.53
CA GLY A 262 10.42 -1.35 9.80
C GLY A 262 11.10 -0.82 8.53
N SER A 263 11.77 0.33 8.66
CA SER A 263 12.39 1.08 7.55
C SER A 263 13.48 0.29 6.82
N ALA A 264 14.27 -0.50 7.54
CA ALA A 264 15.35 -1.30 6.96
C ALA A 264 14.83 -2.32 5.94
N LEU A 265 13.74 -3.04 6.29
CA LEU A 265 13.16 -4.04 5.39
C LEU A 265 12.43 -3.37 4.22
N VAL A 266 11.78 -2.23 4.47
CA VAL A 266 11.16 -1.44 3.39
C VAL A 266 12.21 -0.91 2.41
N LEU A 267 13.38 -0.47 2.90
CA LEU A 267 14.49 -0.12 2.02
C LEU A 267 14.90 -1.28 1.10
N GLU A 268 14.98 -2.51 1.61
CA GLU A 268 15.29 -3.68 0.76
C GLU A 268 14.23 -3.90 -0.34
N PHE A 269 12.95 -3.59 -0.08
CA PHE A 269 11.93 -3.62 -1.14
C PHE A 269 12.14 -2.52 -2.17
N LEU A 270 12.46 -1.29 -1.74
CA LEU A 270 12.76 -0.19 -2.66
C LEU A 270 13.96 -0.53 -3.55
N LEU A 271 15.00 -1.14 -2.96
CA LEU A 271 16.16 -1.63 -3.70
C LEU A 271 15.77 -2.72 -4.70
N TYR A 272 14.96 -3.68 -4.28
CA TYR A 272 14.57 -4.80 -5.15
C TYR A 272 13.69 -4.35 -6.32
N TYR A 273 12.65 -3.52 -6.06
CA TYR A 273 11.65 -3.19 -7.08
C TYR A 273 12.00 -1.99 -7.96
N LEU A 274 12.76 -1.03 -7.44
CA LEU A 274 13.02 0.24 -8.13
C LEU A 274 14.46 0.37 -8.64
N THR A 275 15.44 -0.25 -7.96
CA THR A 275 16.85 0.00 -8.19
C THR A 275 17.47 -1.05 -9.10
N LYS A 276 18.26 -0.63 -10.07
CA LYS A 276 19.06 -1.54 -10.93
C LYS A 276 19.98 -2.41 -10.06
N PRO A 277 20.12 -3.71 -10.33
CA PRO A 277 20.89 -4.63 -9.48
C PRO A 277 22.32 -4.17 -9.20
N GLU A 278 22.99 -3.61 -10.19
CA GLU A 278 24.35 -3.08 -10.10
C GLU A 278 24.47 -1.81 -9.25
N CYS A 279 23.36 -1.12 -8.98
CA CYS A 279 23.31 0.11 -8.18
C CYS A 279 22.78 -0.10 -6.76
N GLN A 280 22.25 -1.29 -6.43
CA GLN A 280 21.62 -1.55 -5.12
C GLN A 280 22.57 -1.33 -3.94
N LEU A 281 23.83 -1.77 -4.06
CA LEU A 281 24.81 -1.54 -3.01
C LEU A 281 25.06 -0.04 -2.80
N LYS A 282 25.24 0.69 -3.88
CA LYS A 282 25.49 2.13 -3.85
C LYS A 282 24.30 2.89 -3.22
N VAL A 283 23.07 2.62 -3.64
CA VAL A 283 21.87 3.25 -3.06
C VAL A 283 21.74 2.94 -1.57
N ARG A 284 22.05 1.69 -1.16
CA ARG A 284 22.04 1.29 0.25
C ARG A 284 23.09 2.05 1.05
N GLU A 285 24.30 2.18 0.55
CA GLU A 285 25.39 2.92 1.21
C GLU A 285 25.04 4.40 1.37
N GLU A 286 24.54 5.07 0.35
CA GLU A 286 24.12 6.47 0.40
C GLU A 286 23.07 6.72 1.51
N ILE A 287 22.10 5.81 1.65
CA ILE A 287 21.04 5.95 2.67
C ILE A 287 21.57 5.62 4.08
N TYR A 288 22.38 4.56 4.24
CA TYR A 288 22.89 4.16 5.56
C TYR A 288 24.02 5.02 6.06
N LEU A 289 24.94 5.46 5.20
CA LEU A 289 26.07 6.30 5.60
C LEU A 289 25.60 7.67 6.06
N ASP A 290 24.62 8.27 5.40
CA ASP A 290 24.01 9.51 5.86
C ASP A 290 23.39 9.39 7.27
N ASN A 291 22.78 8.23 7.58
CA ASN A 291 22.24 7.97 8.91
C ASN A 291 23.33 7.68 9.96
N MET A 292 24.48 7.15 9.57
CA MET A 292 25.59 6.83 10.47
C MET A 292 26.49 8.03 10.77
N LEU A 293 26.62 8.97 9.84
CA LEU A 293 27.38 10.20 10.05
C LEU A 293 26.74 11.13 11.09
N ASP A 294 25.43 11.03 11.29
CA ASP A 294 24.73 11.74 12.37
C ASP A 294 24.90 11.09 13.75
N LEU A 295 25.56 9.91 13.83
CA LEU A 295 25.83 9.17 15.08
C LEU A 295 27.25 9.38 15.63
N PHE A 296 28.13 10.08 14.92
CA PHE A 296 29.50 10.42 15.29
C PHE A 296 29.72 11.93 15.26
#